data_fe391016560fb5e5b0c8416cdd65fb39
#
_entry.id   fe391016560fb5e5b0c8416cdd65fb39
#
_cell.length_a   1.000
_cell.length_b   1.000
_cell.length_c   1.000
_cell.angle_alpha   90.00
_cell.angle_beta   90.00
_cell.angle_gamma   90.00
#
_symmetry.space_group_name_H-M   'P 1'
#
loop_
_entity.id
_entity.type
_entity.pdbx_description
1 polymer ?
#
loop_
_entity_poly.entity_id
_entity_poly.type
_entity_poly.pdbx_seq_one_letter_code
_entity_poly.pdbx_strand_id
1 'polypeptide(L)'
;MMDKNHWKGVCHMNTAEYIHRWVQKHTQELIETADFIFRHPELSKEEVISSACLAEYLEKKGFQVTKGIAGLQTAFVAEWGTGKPILGFLAEYDALPGLGQEPVCTYQPLKTPGHGCGHNLLGTACAGAACALKERMEKAQLSGTIRVYGCPAEEIIIGKIQMNEAGVFDDLDAAITWHPFDRNRVSYDIWQAQDMKNYKFYGVKAHASKHPELGRSALDAAELMNVGVNYLREHVADDVRIHYTYTNTDGPANIVPDFASTNYFIRSSKRSRTEDASNRVDDCAKGAALMTGTRVEIELVTSNQEMKVNRPLAEAFYQAMTETSLPEYTKEELQFAETITKEAGLINDGNYFGGLEPLEDQPVLLAIGTDVSEVSHTVPTVMLSAATMCKGTPLHHWSAAAQSGMSIGQKGMLYVAECMAKGALGLFEDPKILKEAWRAHQE
;
A
#
# COMPACT_ATOMS: atom_id res chain seq x y z
N MET A 1 -47.65 37.12 25.41
CA MET A 1 -46.98 35.94 25.98
C MET A 1 -46.77 34.99 24.83
N MET A 2 -45.59 35.06 24.18
CA MET A 2 -45.16 34.15 23.13
C MET A 2 -44.39 32.98 23.76
N ASP A 3 -44.83 31.82 23.37
CA ASP A 3 -44.39 30.51 23.89
C ASP A 3 -42.90 30.27 23.63
N LYS A 4 -42.10 30.14 24.70
CA LYS A 4 -40.64 29.92 24.69
C LYS A 4 -40.25 28.43 24.75
N ASN A 5 -41.08 27.52 24.19
CA ASN A 5 -40.87 26.08 24.34
C ASN A 5 -40.74 25.32 23.02
N HIS A 6 -40.10 25.87 21.98
CA HIS A 6 -39.95 25.15 20.70
C HIS A 6 -38.52 24.78 20.33
N TRP A 7 -37.57 24.80 21.28
CA TRP A 7 -36.15 24.41 21.05
C TRP A 7 -35.65 23.40 22.08
N LYS A 8 -36.37 22.28 22.24
CA LYS A 8 -35.85 21.09 22.97
C LYS A 8 -36.14 19.85 22.15
N GLY A 9 -35.32 19.59 21.17
CA GLY A 9 -35.45 18.39 20.31
C GLY A 9 -34.29 18.23 19.32
N VAL A 10 -33.12 18.83 19.58
CA VAL A 10 -31.91 18.42 18.89
C VAL A 10 -31.44 17.16 19.62
N CYS A 11 -31.90 16.03 19.10
CA CYS A 11 -31.38 14.71 19.47
C CYS A 11 -29.85 14.78 19.32
N HIS A 12 -29.11 14.70 20.42
CA HIS A 12 -27.67 14.49 20.40
C HIS A 12 -27.40 13.12 19.79
N MET A 13 -27.37 13.07 18.46
CA MET A 13 -26.99 11.87 17.73
C MET A 13 -25.57 11.51 18.18
N ASN A 14 -25.35 10.25 18.63
CA ASN A 14 -24.03 9.77 18.96
C ASN A 14 -23.09 9.99 17.76
N THR A 15 -21.90 10.44 18.02
CA THR A 15 -20.87 10.77 17.04
C THR A 15 -20.62 9.61 16.05
N ALA A 16 -20.55 8.39 16.55
CA ALA A 16 -20.39 7.17 15.77
C ALA A 16 -21.58 6.94 14.80
N GLU A 17 -22.81 7.22 15.26
CA GLU A 17 -24.03 7.07 14.44
C GLU A 17 -24.07 8.08 13.29
N TYR A 18 -23.49 9.27 13.46
CA TYR A 18 -23.43 10.28 12.41
C TYR A 18 -22.55 9.83 11.24
N ILE A 19 -21.32 9.33 11.52
CA ILE A 19 -20.39 8.82 10.50
C ILE A 19 -21.01 7.63 9.78
N HIS A 20 -21.61 6.70 10.52
CA HIS A 20 -22.35 5.57 9.94
C HIS A 20 -23.42 6.01 8.93
N ARG A 21 -24.28 6.95 9.32
CA ARG A 21 -25.33 7.48 8.43
C ARG A 21 -24.77 8.20 7.22
N TRP A 22 -23.65 8.88 7.36
CA TRP A 22 -22.99 9.52 6.23
C TRP A 22 -22.51 8.47 5.22
N VAL A 23 -21.82 7.42 5.67
CA VAL A 23 -21.35 6.32 4.80
C VAL A 23 -22.53 5.66 4.10
N GLN A 24 -23.59 5.33 4.84
CA GLN A 24 -24.82 4.75 4.27
C GLN A 24 -25.44 5.64 3.19
N LYS A 25 -25.52 6.94 3.43
CA LYS A 25 -26.09 7.90 2.47
C LYS A 25 -25.26 8.02 1.19
N HIS A 26 -23.94 7.87 1.28
CA HIS A 26 -23.02 8.05 0.17
C HIS A 26 -22.47 6.72 -0.39
N THR A 27 -23.03 5.58 0.05
CA THR A 27 -22.65 4.24 -0.37
C THR A 27 -22.53 4.10 -1.89
N GLN A 28 -23.59 4.51 -2.62
CA GLN A 28 -23.64 4.37 -4.08
C GLN A 28 -22.56 5.21 -4.77
N GLU A 29 -22.32 6.42 -4.31
CA GLU A 29 -21.32 7.33 -4.86
C GLU A 29 -19.90 6.79 -4.65
N LEU A 30 -19.61 6.22 -3.47
CA LEU A 30 -18.33 5.58 -3.18
C LEU A 30 -18.11 4.32 -4.03
N ILE A 31 -19.16 3.49 -4.17
CA ILE A 31 -19.10 2.32 -5.05
C ILE A 31 -18.82 2.72 -6.49
N GLU A 32 -19.53 3.72 -7.02
CA GLU A 32 -19.33 4.22 -8.40
C GLU A 32 -17.90 4.76 -8.61
N THR A 33 -17.33 5.43 -7.60
CA THR A 33 -15.95 5.93 -7.66
C THR A 33 -14.94 4.76 -7.70
N ALA A 34 -15.09 3.79 -6.81
CA ALA A 34 -14.22 2.61 -6.76
C ALA A 34 -14.32 1.76 -8.04
N ASP A 35 -15.54 1.57 -8.55
CA ASP A 35 -15.81 0.84 -9.80
C ASP A 35 -15.26 1.57 -11.02
N PHE A 36 -15.30 2.90 -11.02
CA PHE A 36 -14.70 3.68 -12.10
C PHE A 36 -13.17 3.45 -12.15
N ILE A 37 -12.47 3.52 -11.01
CA ILE A 37 -11.04 3.25 -10.93
C ILE A 37 -10.76 1.78 -11.30
N PHE A 38 -11.55 0.84 -10.81
CA PHE A 38 -11.42 -0.58 -11.14
C PHE A 38 -11.47 -0.85 -12.64
N ARG A 39 -12.33 -0.15 -13.37
CA ARG A 39 -12.50 -0.30 -14.84
C ARG A 39 -11.48 0.47 -15.67
N HIS A 40 -10.70 1.36 -15.05
CA HIS A 40 -9.63 2.13 -15.68
C HIS A 40 -8.29 1.88 -14.95
N PRO A 41 -7.85 0.62 -14.86
CA PRO A 41 -6.64 0.28 -14.11
C PRO A 41 -5.40 0.83 -14.84
N GLU A 42 -4.58 1.58 -14.12
CA GLU A 42 -3.37 2.22 -14.64
C GLU A 42 -2.16 1.76 -13.84
N LEU A 43 -1.02 1.59 -14.53
CA LEU A 43 0.22 1.19 -13.89
C LEU A 43 0.82 2.33 -13.05
N SER A 44 1.70 1.96 -12.13
CA SER A 44 2.47 2.89 -11.31
C SER A 44 3.12 3.99 -12.14
N LYS A 45 2.95 5.25 -11.73
CA LYS A 45 3.33 6.52 -12.41
C LYS A 45 2.49 6.87 -13.65
N GLU A 46 1.53 6.07 -14.04
CA GLU A 46 0.65 6.30 -15.20
C GLU A 46 -0.82 6.53 -14.77
N GLU A 47 -1.11 6.69 -13.47
CA GLU A 47 -2.44 6.72 -12.85
C GLU A 47 -3.19 8.04 -13.09
N VAL A 48 -3.23 8.52 -14.32
CA VAL A 48 -3.79 9.84 -14.67
C VAL A 48 -5.30 9.90 -14.44
N ILE A 49 -6.03 8.86 -14.86
CA ILE A 49 -7.48 8.78 -14.76
C ILE A 49 -7.90 8.54 -13.32
N SER A 50 -7.22 7.62 -12.63
CA SER A 50 -7.51 7.24 -11.24
C SER A 50 -7.25 8.40 -10.28
N SER A 51 -6.10 9.06 -10.43
CA SER A 51 -5.76 10.28 -9.68
C SER A 51 -6.76 11.40 -9.91
N ALA A 52 -7.12 11.67 -11.19
CA ALA A 52 -8.10 12.69 -11.52
C ALA A 52 -9.48 12.39 -10.92
N CYS A 53 -9.93 11.13 -10.95
CA CYS A 53 -11.20 10.70 -10.39
C CYS A 53 -11.29 11.02 -8.89
N LEU A 54 -10.29 10.65 -8.10
CA LEU A 54 -10.27 10.93 -6.65
C LEU A 54 -10.12 12.42 -6.35
N ALA A 55 -9.26 13.12 -7.09
CA ALA A 55 -9.07 14.56 -6.94
C ALA A 55 -10.37 15.32 -7.20
N GLU A 56 -11.07 15.03 -8.30
CA GLU A 56 -12.36 15.65 -8.64
C GLU A 56 -13.46 15.29 -7.65
N TYR A 57 -13.48 14.06 -7.13
CA TYR A 57 -14.40 13.66 -6.07
C TYR A 57 -14.21 14.55 -4.84
N LEU A 58 -12.98 14.75 -4.38
CA LEU A 58 -12.65 15.58 -3.22
C LEU A 58 -12.92 17.07 -3.47
N GLU A 59 -12.63 17.59 -4.67
CA GLU A 59 -12.98 18.97 -5.07
C GLU A 59 -14.49 19.21 -4.97
N LYS A 60 -15.32 18.28 -5.50
CA LYS A 60 -16.79 18.35 -5.38
C LYS A 60 -17.29 18.31 -3.93
N LYS A 61 -16.52 17.67 -3.04
CA LYS A 61 -16.80 17.64 -1.58
C LYS A 61 -16.24 18.85 -0.83
N GLY A 62 -15.61 19.81 -1.53
CA GLY A 62 -15.18 21.09 -0.98
C GLY A 62 -13.77 21.07 -0.36
N PHE A 63 -12.93 20.12 -0.74
CA PHE A 63 -11.49 20.16 -0.47
C PHE A 63 -10.79 21.05 -1.51
N GLN A 64 -9.72 21.73 -1.08
CA GLN A 64 -8.81 22.41 -2.00
C GLN A 64 -7.76 21.42 -2.47
N VAL A 65 -7.67 21.17 -3.79
CA VAL A 65 -6.77 20.17 -4.36
C VAL A 65 -5.59 20.82 -5.07
N THR A 66 -4.39 20.37 -4.73
CA THR A 66 -3.13 20.70 -5.41
C THR A 66 -2.59 19.43 -6.06
N LYS A 67 -2.46 19.43 -7.39
CA LYS A 67 -2.01 18.28 -8.20
C LYS A 67 -0.53 18.42 -8.57
N GLY A 68 0.14 17.31 -8.89
CA GLY A 68 1.53 17.30 -9.37
C GLY A 68 2.55 17.61 -8.27
N ILE A 69 2.28 17.21 -7.04
CA ILE A 69 3.18 17.44 -5.89
C ILE A 69 4.40 16.52 -5.93
N ALA A 70 5.49 16.92 -5.26
CA ALA A 70 6.74 16.16 -5.17
C ALA A 70 7.33 15.72 -6.52
N GLY A 71 7.02 16.42 -7.63
CA GLY A 71 7.46 16.06 -8.97
C GLY A 71 6.75 14.84 -9.59
N LEU A 72 5.73 14.31 -8.92
CA LEU A 72 4.88 13.20 -9.40
C LEU A 72 3.60 13.77 -10.01
N GLN A 73 3.41 13.60 -11.32
CA GLN A 73 2.26 14.17 -12.04
C GLN A 73 0.91 13.68 -11.52
N THR A 74 0.87 12.44 -11.07
CA THR A 74 -0.34 11.77 -10.59
C THR A 74 -0.53 11.88 -9.08
N ALA A 75 0.43 12.47 -8.33
CA ALA A 75 0.27 12.75 -6.92
C ALA A 75 -0.52 14.05 -6.69
N PHE A 76 -1.31 14.09 -5.62
CA PHE A 76 -2.03 15.29 -5.20
C PHE A 76 -2.16 15.38 -3.68
N VAL A 77 -2.47 16.57 -3.18
CA VAL A 77 -2.99 16.77 -1.82
C VAL A 77 -4.32 17.51 -1.90
N ALA A 78 -5.31 17.00 -1.20
CA ALA A 78 -6.62 17.63 -1.00
C ALA A 78 -6.73 18.03 0.47
N GLU A 79 -6.90 19.31 0.73
CA GLU A 79 -6.90 19.89 2.08
C GLU A 79 -8.24 20.52 2.40
N TRP A 80 -8.69 20.34 3.64
CA TRP A 80 -9.84 21.05 4.22
C TRP A 80 -9.61 21.34 5.70
N GLY A 81 -10.11 22.49 6.15
CA GLY A 81 -10.00 22.94 7.54
C GLY A 81 -8.82 23.85 7.77
N THR A 82 -8.57 24.22 9.03
CA THR A 82 -7.45 25.07 9.43
C THR A 82 -6.99 24.76 10.85
N GLY A 83 -5.70 24.89 11.09
CA GLY A 83 -5.09 24.67 12.41
C GLY A 83 -4.77 23.21 12.71
N LYS A 84 -4.35 23.01 13.96
CA LYS A 84 -3.95 21.69 14.47
C LYS A 84 -5.12 20.99 15.19
N PRO A 85 -5.14 19.63 15.24
CA PRO A 85 -4.17 18.76 14.56
C PRO A 85 -4.39 18.69 13.05
N ILE A 86 -3.34 18.29 12.30
CA ILE A 86 -3.39 17.99 10.87
C ILE A 86 -3.32 16.49 10.69
N LEU A 87 -4.39 15.89 10.19
CA LEU A 87 -4.45 14.44 9.94
C LEU A 87 -4.41 14.17 8.43
N GLY A 88 -3.54 13.24 8.02
CA GLY A 88 -3.37 12.84 6.63
C GLY A 88 -3.92 11.45 6.34
N PHE A 89 -4.76 11.30 5.31
CA PHE A 89 -5.18 10.01 4.76
C PHE A 89 -4.33 9.71 3.52
N LEU A 90 -3.69 8.53 3.47
CA LEU A 90 -2.83 8.13 2.35
C LEU A 90 -3.64 7.24 1.39
N ALA A 91 -3.94 7.75 0.22
CA ALA A 91 -4.83 7.13 -0.77
C ALA A 91 -4.03 6.63 -1.98
N GLU A 92 -3.97 5.33 -2.17
CA GLU A 92 -3.33 4.64 -3.30
C GLU A 92 -4.37 4.29 -4.37
N TYR A 93 -3.95 4.17 -5.64
CA TYR A 93 -4.85 3.90 -6.77
C TYR A 93 -4.16 3.25 -7.98
N ASP A 94 -2.90 2.85 -7.88
CA ASP A 94 -2.18 2.15 -8.94
C ASP A 94 -2.59 0.67 -9.05
N ALA A 95 -2.34 0.08 -10.21
CA ALA A 95 -2.69 -1.29 -10.56
C ALA A 95 -1.45 -2.07 -11.02
N LEU A 96 -1.56 -3.39 -10.99
CA LEU A 96 -0.51 -4.33 -11.32
C LEU A 96 -0.57 -4.78 -12.79
N PRO A 97 0.59 -4.96 -13.45
CA PRO A 97 0.63 -5.45 -14.82
C PRO A 97 0.12 -6.91 -14.92
N GLY A 98 -0.65 -7.21 -15.96
CA GLY A 98 -1.09 -8.56 -16.28
C GLY A 98 -2.11 -9.18 -15.32
N LEU A 99 -2.70 -8.37 -14.43
CA LEU A 99 -3.73 -8.80 -13.47
C LEU A 99 -5.14 -8.34 -13.84
N GLY A 100 -5.35 -7.88 -15.07
CA GLY A 100 -6.69 -7.60 -15.59
C GLY A 100 -7.58 -8.83 -15.47
N GLN A 101 -8.74 -8.69 -14.84
CA GLN A 101 -9.66 -9.78 -14.53
C GLN A 101 -11.10 -9.27 -14.51
N GLU A 102 -12.01 -10.02 -15.11
CA GLU A 102 -13.43 -9.74 -14.95
C GLU A 102 -13.88 -9.97 -13.48
N PRO A 103 -14.80 -9.14 -12.95
CA PRO A 103 -15.29 -9.27 -11.58
C PRO A 103 -16.29 -10.44 -11.44
N VAL A 104 -15.79 -11.64 -11.67
CA VAL A 104 -16.56 -12.91 -11.63
C VAL A 104 -15.82 -13.98 -10.84
N CYS A 105 -16.52 -15.04 -10.45
CA CYS A 105 -15.97 -16.10 -9.62
C CYS A 105 -15.03 -17.08 -10.34
N THR A 106 -14.76 -16.90 -11.63
CA THR A 106 -13.90 -17.76 -12.45
C THR A 106 -12.75 -16.96 -13.06
N TYR A 107 -11.67 -17.65 -13.41
CA TYR A 107 -10.54 -17.02 -14.07
C TYR A 107 -10.91 -16.57 -15.50
N GLN A 108 -11.07 -15.26 -15.69
CA GLN A 108 -11.37 -14.61 -16.97
C GLN A 108 -10.45 -13.42 -17.17
N PRO A 109 -9.17 -13.67 -17.57
CA PRO A 109 -8.16 -12.63 -17.65
C PRO A 109 -8.42 -11.63 -18.79
N LEU A 110 -8.15 -10.37 -18.51
CA LEU A 110 -8.12 -9.27 -19.48
C LEU A 110 -6.68 -8.93 -19.84
N LYS A 111 -6.47 -8.35 -21.03
CA LYS A 111 -5.14 -7.87 -21.46
C LYS A 111 -4.84 -6.45 -20.95
N THR A 112 -5.21 -6.18 -19.70
CA THR A 112 -5.04 -4.89 -19.04
C THR A 112 -4.29 -5.07 -17.72
N PRO A 113 -3.78 -4.02 -17.09
CA PRO A 113 -3.50 -4.02 -15.66
C PRO A 113 -4.73 -4.42 -14.85
N GLY A 114 -4.57 -4.72 -13.56
CA GLY A 114 -5.69 -5.03 -12.68
C GLY A 114 -5.38 -4.78 -11.21
N HIS A 115 -6.42 -4.48 -10.44
CA HIS A 115 -6.33 -4.16 -9.00
C HIS A 115 -6.19 -5.41 -8.13
N GLY A 116 -5.04 -6.11 -8.26
CA GLY A 116 -4.71 -7.31 -7.48
C GLY A 116 -4.39 -7.05 -6.02
N CYS A 117 -4.14 -5.78 -5.63
CA CYS A 117 -4.06 -5.29 -4.26
C CYS A 117 -5.32 -4.53 -3.80
N GLY A 118 -6.24 -4.22 -4.71
CA GLY A 118 -7.47 -3.50 -4.38
C GLY A 118 -7.30 -2.01 -4.13
N HIS A 119 -6.30 -1.35 -4.73
CA HIS A 119 -6.05 0.09 -4.54
C HIS A 119 -7.20 0.97 -5.05
N ASN A 120 -8.05 0.48 -5.98
CA ASN A 120 -9.31 1.13 -6.33
C ASN A 120 -10.24 1.32 -5.12
N LEU A 121 -10.25 0.35 -4.20
CA LEU A 121 -11.00 0.40 -2.94
C LEU A 121 -10.26 1.26 -1.91
N LEU A 122 -8.92 1.15 -1.87
CA LEU A 122 -8.06 1.84 -0.89
C LEU A 122 -8.21 3.35 -1.00
N GLY A 123 -7.93 3.91 -2.17
CA GLY A 123 -8.03 5.34 -2.39
C GLY A 123 -9.43 5.89 -2.15
N THR A 124 -10.44 5.14 -2.60
CA THR A 124 -11.85 5.54 -2.42
C THR A 124 -12.26 5.56 -0.96
N ALA A 125 -11.86 4.57 -0.15
CA ALA A 125 -12.18 4.55 1.28
C ALA A 125 -11.50 5.70 2.03
N CYS A 126 -10.25 6.04 1.72
CA CYS A 126 -9.54 7.19 2.29
C CYS A 126 -10.27 8.51 1.98
N ALA A 127 -10.68 8.71 0.73
CA ALA A 127 -11.46 9.88 0.33
C ALA A 127 -12.85 9.91 1.02
N GLY A 128 -13.53 8.78 1.12
CA GLY A 128 -14.81 8.64 1.81
C GLY A 128 -14.71 8.95 3.31
N ALA A 129 -13.68 8.40 3.98
CA ALA A 129 -13.42 8.64 5.40
C ALA A 129 -13.16 10.13 5.68
N ALA A 130 -12.34 10.78 4.87
CA ALA A 130 -12.04 12.21 4.98
C ALA A 130 -13.30 13.06 4.80
N CYS A 131 -14.17 12.73 3.84
CA CYS A 131 -15.42 13.45 3.60
C CYS A 131 -16.42 13.26 4.75
N ALA A 132 -16.56 12.05 5.31
CA ALA A 132 -17.40 11.78 6.46
C ALA A 132 -16.94 12.54 7.71
N LEU A 133 -15.64 12.52 7.95
CA LEU A 133 -15.00 13.25 9.03
C LEU A 133 -15.20 14.78 8.89
N LYS A 134 -14.95 15.32 7.69
CA LYS A 134 -15.17 16.75 7.37
C LYS A 134 -16.57 17.19 7.75
N GLU A 135 -17.61 16.50 7.23
CA GLU A 135 -19.02 16.90 7.48
C GLU A 135 -19.37 16.79 8.97
N ARG A 136 -18.78 15.82 9.69
CA ARG A 136 -18.95 15.71 11.14
C ARG A 136 -18.28 16.84 11.90
N MET A 137 -17.06 17.22 11.52
CA MET A 137 -16.33 18.35 12.12
C MET A 137 -17.02 19.69 11.89
N GLU A 138 -17.54 19.93 10.68
CA GLU A 138 -18.34 21.13 10.37
C GLU A 138 -19.56 21.25 11.31
N LYS A 139 -20.31 20.16 11.49
CA LYS A 139 -21.49 20.16 12.37
C LYS A 139 -21.14 20.29 13.85
N ALA A 140 -20.00 19.75 14.26
CA ALA A 140 -19.53 19.86 15.64
C ALA A 140 -18.73 21.13 15.92
N GLN A 141 -18.43 21.92 14.88
CA GLN A 141 -17.57 23.10 14.96
C GLN A 141 -16.18 22.77 15.53
N LEU A 142 -15.63 21.59 15.19
CA LEU A 142 -14.30 21.18 15.58
C LEU A 142 -13.26 21.84 14.67
N SER A 143 -12.19 22.34 15.29
CA SER A 143 -11.02 22.90 14.57
C SER A 143 -10.02 21.82 14.23
N GLY A 144 -9.26 22.01 13.15
CA GLY A 144 -8.19 21.17 12.68
C GLY A 144 -8.20 21.03 11.17
N THR A 145 -7.24 20.31 10.65
CA THR A 145 -7.04 20.14 9.20
C THR A 145 -7.10 18.66 8.81
N ILE A 146 -7.81 18.37 7.75
CA ILE A 146 -7.86 17.06 7.11
C ILE A 146 -7.18 17.16 5.76
N ARG A 147 -6.24 16.26 5.49
CA ARG A 147 -5.62 16.09 4.18
C ARG A 147 -5.85 14.69 3.63
N VAL A 148 -6.10 14.59 2.33
CA VAL A 148 -6.03 13.34 1.58
C VAL A 148 -4.88 13.48 0.59
N TYR A 149 -3.91 12.60 0.73
CA TYR A 149 -2.78 12.51 -0.18
C TYR A 149 -3.07 11.44 -1.22
N GLY A 150 -3.14 11.82 -2.48
CA GLY A 150 -3.10 10.87 -3.59
C GLY A 150 -1.68 10.38 -3.77
N CYS A 151 -1.46 9.10 -3.46
CA CYS A 151 -0.16 8.45 -3.41
C CYS A 151 -0.02 7.46 -4.58
N PRO A 152 0.59 7.84 -5.71
CA PRO A 152 0.82 6.96 -6.84
C PRO A 152 1.98 6.00 -6.58
N ALA A 153 2.13 5.00 -7.44
CA ALA A 153 3.32 4.16 -7.57
C ALA A 153 3.72 3.38 -6.29
N GLU A 154 2.71 2.88 -5.54
CA GLU A 154 2.93 2.03 -4.38
C GLU A 154 3.48 0.67 -4.78
N GLU A 155 2.95 0.05 -5.83
CA GLU A 155 3.32 -1.30 -6.29
C GLU A 155 4.79 -1.42 -6.74
N ILE A 156 5.46 -0.30 -6.96
CA ILE A 156 6.91 -0.24 -7.23
C ILE A 156 7.71 0.43 -6.10
N ILE A 157 7.05 0.69 -4.95
CA ILE A 157 7.67 1.25 -3.73
C ILE A 157 8.42 2.56 -4.03
N ILE A 158 7.74 3.57 -4.59
CA ILE A 158 8.39 4.84 -4.98
C ILE A 158 7.59 6.08 -4.54
N GLY A 159 6.27 6.05 -4.67
CA GLY A 159 5.47 7.26 -4.57
C GLY A 159 5.63 7.99 -3.25
N LYS A 160 5.34 7.33 -2.14
CA LYS A 160 5.43 7.93 -0.80
C LYS A 160 6.87 8.20 -0.37
N ILE A 161 7.85 7.43 -0.87
CA ILE A 161 9.27 7.72 -0.67
C ILE A 161 9.59 9.11 -1.25
N GLN A 162 9.28 9.33 -2.53
CA GLN A 162 9.55 10.61 -3.20
C GLN A 162 8.76 11.78 -2.58
N MET A 163 7.51 11.54 -2.15
CA MET A 163 6.70 12.53 -1.44
C MET A 163 7.31 12.87 -0.08
N ASN A 164 7.82 11.86 0.64
CA ASN A 164 8.46 12.04 1.95
C ASN A 164 9.80 12.81 1.83
N GLU A 165 10.62 12.48 0.84
CA GLU A 165 11.86 13.20 0.53
C GLU A 165 11.59 14.67 0.18
N ALA A 166 10.44 14.98 -0.41
CA ALA A 166 10.00 16.34 -0.71
C ALA A 166 9.38 17.06 0.51
N GLY A 167 9.34 16.44 1.70
CA GLY A 167 8.81 17.03 2.94
C GLY A 167 7.29 17.17 2.97
N VAL A 168 6.57 16.42 2.12
CA VAL A 168 5.10 16.54 1.96
C VAL A 168 4.35 16.19 3.25
N PHE A 169 4.94 15.37 4.13
CA PHE A 169 4.30 14.87 5.35
C PHE A 169 4.81 15.50 6.64
N ASP A 170 5.81 16.42 6.58
CA ASP A 170 6.56 16.90 7.73
C ASP A 170 5.72 17.65 8.78
N ASP A 171 4.60 18.23 8.39
CA ASP A 171 3.73 19.02 9.28
C ASP A 171 2.51 18.26 9.80
N LEU A 172 2.36 16.97 9.45
CA LEU A 172 1.27 16.13 9.94
C LEU A 172 1.42 15.83 11.44
N ASP A 173 0.29 15.66 12.11
CA ASP A 173 0.22 15.16 13.49
C ASP A 173 0.00 13.63 13.53
N ALA A 174 -0.66 13.07 12.53
CA ALA A 174 -0.73 11.63 12.29
C ALA A 174 -1.08 11.32 10.83
N ALA A 175 -0.59 10.18 10.33
CA ALA A 175 -0.99 9.60 9.05
C ALA A 175 -1.86 8.35 9.26
N ILE A 176 -2.88 8.20 8.40
CA ILE A 176 -3.89 7.16 8.48
C ILE A 176 -3.99 6.51 7.11
N THR A 177 -3.91 5.20 7.05
CA THR A 177 -4.18 4.44 5.84
C THR A 177 -4.79 3.09 6.18
N TRP A 178 -5.06 2.30 5.16
CA TRP A 178 -5.50 0.92 5.31
C TRP A 178 -5.03 0.11 4.11
N HIS A 179 -5.12 -1.20 4.20
CA HIS A 179 -4.85 -2.06 3.05
C HIS A 179 -5.96 -3.10 2.87
N PRO A 180 -6.47 -3.31 1.64
CA PRO A 180 -7.36 -4.42 1.31
C PRO A 180 -6.70 -5.76 1.63
N PHE A 181 -7.39 -6.60 2.39
CA PHE A 181 -6.90 -7.92 2.79
C PHE A 181 -8.07 -8.91 2.90
N ASP A 182 -7.77 -10.10 3.40
CA ASP A 182 -8.71 -11.19 3.67
C ASP A 182 -9.22 -11.20 5.13
N ARG A 183 -8.95 -10.13 5.90
CA ARG A 183 -9.23 -10.04 7.34
C ARG A 183 -9.48 -8.62 7.80
N ASN A 184 -10.17 -8.47 8.95
CA ASN A 184 -10.43 -7.18 9.59
C ASN A 184 -9.56 -7.04 10.83
N ARG A 185 -8.65 -6.09 10.86
CA ARG A 185 -7.78 -5.79 12.01
C ARG A 185 -7.11 -4.43 11.91
N VAL A 186 -6.52 -3.96 12.99
CA VAL A 186 -5.46 -2.94 12.91
C VAL A 186 -4.15 -3.65 12.58
N SER A 187 -3.47 -3.25 11.53
CA SER A 187 -2.17 -3.79 11.15
C SER A 187 -1.10 -3.27 12.11
N TYR A 188 -0.80 -4.07 13.15
CA TYR A 188 0.30 -3.81 14.07
C TYR A 188 1.51 -4.63 13.63
N ASP A 189 1.84 -4.48 12.33
CA ASP A 189 2.83 -5.29 11.63
C ASP A 189 4.08 -4.49 11.27
N ILE A 190 5.23 -5.14 11.42
CA ILE A 190 6.48 -4.68 10.82
C ILE A 190 6.49 -5.14 9.36
N TRP A 191 6.19 -4.25 8.43
CA TRP A 191 6.42 -4.45 7.00
C TRP A 191 7.91 -4.27 6.73
N GLN A 192 8.48 -5.10 5.86
CA GLN A 192 9.93 -5.19 5.72
C GLN A 192 10.56 -3.96 5.06
N ALA A 193 11.74 -3.60 5.56
CA ALA A 193 12.69 -2.78 4.83
C ALA A 193 13.19 -3.55 3.59
N GLN A 194 13.41 -2.83 2.48
CA GLN A 194 13.92 -3.46 1.27
C GLN A 194 14.77 -2.51 0.43
N ASP A 195 15.68 -3.10 -0.35
CA ASP A 195 16.36 -2.49 -1.47
C ASP A 195 16.01 -3.24 -2.75
N MET A 196 15.69 -2.50 -3.82
CA MET A 196 15.64 -3.02 -5.16
C MET A 196 16.80 -2.42 -5.97
N LYS A 197 17.63 -3.27 -6.55
CA LYS A 197 18.83 -2.86 -7.30
C LYS A 197 18.90 -3.56 -8.64
N ASN A 198 19.39 -2.82 -9.65
CA ASN A 198 19.79 -3.38 -10.94
C ASN A 198 21.32 -3.45 -11.00
N TYR A 199 21.83 -4.59 -11.43
CA TYR A 199 23.24 -4.81 -11.68
C TYR A 199 23.44 -5.02 -13.17
N LYS A 200 24.14 -4.08 -13.83
CA LYS A 200 24.40 -4.08 -15.27
C LYS A 200 25.87 -4.37 -15.51
N PHE A 201 26.16 -5.51 -16.13
CA PHE A 201 27.51 -5.92 -16.47
C PHE A 201 27.81 -5.59 -17.92
N TYR A 202 29.02 -5.08 -18.17
CA TYR A 202 29.52 -4.71 -19.48
C TYR A 202 30.85 -5.42 -19.77
N GLY A 203 30.87 -6.19 -20.83
CA GLY A 203 31.99 -7.01 -21.27
C GLY A 203 32.51 -6.63 -22.66
N VAL A 204 33.04 -7.62 -23.37
CA VAL A 204 33.60 -7.47 -24.74
C VAL A 204 33.14 -8.65 -25.58
N LYS A 205 32.50 -8.38 -26.72
CA LYS A 205 32.10 -9.43 -27.68
C LYS A 205 33.31 -10.08 -28.34
N ALA A 206 33.21 -11.39 -28.58
CA ALA A 206 34.16 -12.16 -29.35
C ALA A 206 33.47 -13.39 -29.95
N HIS A 207 34.08 -14.03 -30.91
CA HIS A 207 33.63 -15.30 -31.45
C HIS A 207 33.93 -16.41 -30.38
N ALA A 208 32.90 -16.98 -29.75
CA ALA A 208 33.03 -17.83 -28.60
C ALA A 208 33.90 -19.08 -28.78
N SER A 209 34.01 -19.63 -30.03
CA SER A 209 34.86 -20.78 -30.33
C SER A 209 36.17 -20.46 -31.05
N LYS A 210 36.27 -19.30 -31.75
CA LYS A 210 37.46 -18.99 -32.53
C LYS A 210 38.48 -18.10 -31.80
N HIS A 211 37.97 -17.12 -31.05
CA HIS A 211 38.80 -16.16 -30.33
C HIS A 211 38.17 -15.82 -28.94
N PRO A 212 37.86 -16.84 -28.09
CA PRO A 212 37.23 -16.58 -26.80
C PRO A 212 38.12 -15.74 -25.87
N GLU A 213 39.45 -15.83 -26.03
CA GLU A 213 40.46 -15.08 -25.24
C GLU A 213 40.36 -13.56 -25.41
N LEU A 214 39.76 -13.08 -26.52
CA LEU A 214 39.50 -11.66 -26.76
C LEU A 214 38.21 -11.18 -26.16
N GLY A 215 37.32 -12.08 -25.71
CA GLY A 215 36.04 -11.76 -25.10
C GLY A 215 36.15 -11.51 -23.60
N ARG A 216 35.13 -10.82 -23.07
CA ARG A 216 34.86 -10.71 -21.64
C ARG A 216 33.36 -10.87 -21.46
N SER A 217 32.94 -11.98 -20.85
CA SER A 217 31.53 -12.35 -20.75
C SER A 217 30.83 -11.60 -19.61
N ALA A 218 29.91 -10.73 -19.96
CA ALA A 218 29.03 -10.08 -18.99
C ALA A 218 28.04 -11.06 -18.34
N LEU A 219 27.64 -12.11 -19.08
CA LEU A 219 26.77 -13.15 -18.54
C LEU A 219 27.46 -13.97 -17.48
N ASP A 220 28.75 -14.37 -17.70
CA ASP A 220 29.53 -15.12 -16.70
C ASP A 220 29.70 -14.26 -15.43
N ALA A 221 29.86 -12.94 -15.55
CA ALA A 221 29.90 -12.04 -14.40
C ALA A 221 28.57 -12.09 -13.61
N ALA A 222 27.43 -12.00 -14.30
CA ALA A 222 26.12 -12.09 -13.65
C ALA A 222 25.90 -13.47 -12.97
N GLU A 223 26.34 -14.56 -13.61
CA GLU A 223 26.26 -15.91 -13.01
C GLU A 223 27.15 -16.04 -11.79
N LEU A 224 28.40 -15.58 -11.85
CA LEU A 224 29.31 -15.59 -10.69
C LEU A 224 28.83 -14.72 -9.54
N MET A 225 28.20 -13.56 -9.83
CA MET A 225 27.53 -12.77 -8.82
C MET A 225 26.43 -13.57 -8.13
N ASN A 226 25.56 -14.23 -8.90
CA ASN A 226 24.45 -15.03 -8.36
C ASN A 226 24.97 -16.21 -7.52
N VAL A 227 26.06 -16.86 -7.91
CA VAL A 227 26.73 -17.90 -7.13
C VAL A 227 27.26 -17.32 -5.82
N GLY A 228 27.97 -16.18 -5.87
CA GLY A 228 28.50 -15.50 -4.68
C GLY A 228 27.41 -15.12 -3.70
N VAL A 229 26.30 -14.55 -4.19
CA VAL A 229 25.14 -14.20 -3.36
C VAL A 229 24.47 -15.45 -2.76
N ASN A 230 24.42 -16.57 -3.47
CA ASN A 230 23.88 -17.82 -2.90
C ASN A 230 24.72 -18.34 -1.72
N TYR A 231 26.05 -18.18 -1.75
CA TYR A 231 26.90 -18.46 -0.58
C TYR A 231 26.76 -17.40 0.52
N LEU A 232 26.53 -16.14 0.17
CA LEU A 232 26.28 -15.06 1.14
C LEU A 232 25.05 -15.34 2.01
N ARG A 233 24.02 -16.03 1.49
CA ARG A 233 22.78 -16.34 2.22
C ARG A 233 23.02 -17.08 3.54
N GLU A 234 24.08 -17.86 3.66
CA GLU A 234 24.47 -18.56 4.90
C GLU A 234 24.98 -17.61 5.98
N HIS A 235 25.38 -16.39 5.61
CA HIS A 235 26.10 -15.46 6.48
C HIS A 235 25.39 -14.11 6.66
N VAL A 236 24.07 -14.07 6.48
CA VAL A 236 23.18 -12.93 6.77
C VAL A 236 22.22 -13.29 7.90
N ALA A 237 21.53 -12.31 8.48
CA ALA A 237 20.54 -12.57 9.51
C ALA A 237 19.40 -13.45 8.99
N ASP A 238 18.78 -14.26 9.85
CA ASP A 238 17.77 -15.28 9.49
C ASP A 238 16.55 -14.73 8.77
N ASP A 239 16.19 -13.48 9.02
CA ASP A 239 15.05 -12.80 8.41
C ASP A 239 15.38 -12.09 7.08
N VAL A 240 16.65 -12.08 6.66
CA VAL A 240 17.04 -11.53 5.36
C VAL A 240 16.58 -12.45 4.24
N ARG A 241 15.95 -11.86 3.22
CA ARG A 241 15.59 -12.55 1.98
C ARG A 241 16.17 -11.81 0.79
N ILE A 242 16.78 -12.57 -0.12
CA ILE A 242 17.39 -12.05 -1.34
C ILE A 242 16.77 -12.78 -2.52
N HIS A 243 16.11 -12.04 -3.41
CA HIS A 243 15.49 -12.57 -4.63
C HIS A 243 16.19 -11.94 -5.83
N TYR A 244 16.31 -12.66 -6.95
CA TYR A 244 16.82 -12.06 -8.17
C TYR A 244 16.24 -12.72 -9.42
N THR A 245 16.33 -11.96 -10.51
CA THR A 245 16.04 -12.45 -11.85
C THR A 245 16.98 -11.81 -12.85
N TYR A 246 17.22 -12.48 -14.00
CA TYR A 246 17.87 -11.84 -15.13
C TYR A 246 16.88 -10.91 -15.83
N THR A 247 17.31 -9.70 -16.13
CA THR A 247 16.56 -8.75 -16.96
C THR A 247 17.07 -8.68 -18.40
N ASN A 248 18.34 -9.10 -18.60
CA ASN A 248 18.92 -9.28 -19.92
C ASN A 248 20.07 -10.30 -19.86
N THR A 249 20.16 -11.21 -20.83
CA THR A 249 21.22 -12.20 -20.95
C THR A 249 22.00 -12.12 -22.28
N ASP A 250 21.54 -11.26 -23.20
CA ASP A 250 22.09 -10.93 -24.53
C ASP A 250 22.56 -12.11 -25.41
N GLY A 251 22.18 -12.08 -26.67
CA GLY A 251 22.79 -12.72 -27.82
C GLY A 251 22.76 -14.26 -27.95
N PRO A 252 23.25 -14.76 -29.09
CA PRO A 252 23.35 -16.21 -29.34
C PRO A 252 24.61 -16.82 -28.72
N ALA A 253 24.60 -18.11 -28.40
CA ALA A 253 25.64 -18.83 -27.67
C ALA A 253 27.03 -18.88 -28.36
N ASN A 254 27.12 -18.55 -29.65
CA ASN A 254 28.38 -18.50 -30.40
C ASN A 254 29.08 -17.13 -30.35
N ILE A 255 28.53 -16.17 -29.61
CA ILE A 255 29.10 -14.84 -29.36
C ILE A 255 29.24 -14.67 -27.86
N VAL A 256 30.43 -14.26 -27.37
CA VAL A 256 30.62 -13.88 -25.98
C VAL A 256 29.74 -12.67 -25.65
N PRO A 257 28.82 -12.75 -24.67
CA PRO A 257 27.91 -11.66 -24.35
C PRO A 257 28.66 -10.44 -23.76
N ASP A 258 28.44 -9.26 -24.31
CA ASP A 258 29.05 -8.02 -23.83
C ASP A 258 28.15 -7.21 -22.90
N PHE A 259 26.89 -7.66 -22.73
CA PHE A 259 25.95 -7.05 -21.80
C PHE A 259 25.10 -8.14 -21.12
N ALA A 260 24.93 -8.02 -19.80
CA ALA A 260 23.95 -8.78 -19.03
C ALA A 260 23.47 -7.92 -17.86
N SER A 261 22.26 -8.13 -17.43
CA SER A 261 21.71 -7.44 -16.27
C SER A 261 20.83 -8.32 -15.41
N THR A 262 20.85 -8.06 -14.10
CA THR A 262 20.03 -8.73 -13.09
C THR A 262 19.33 -7.70 -12.22
N ASN A 263 18.11 -8.00 -11.79
CA ASN A 263 17.39 -7.24 -10.78
C ASN A 263 17.37 -8.03 -9.48
N TYR A 264 17.62 -7.36 -8.37
CA TYR A 264 17.66 -7.92 -7.03
C TYR A 264 16.69 -7.21 -6.10
N PHE A 265 16.00 -7.99 -5.26
CA PHE A 265 15.29 -7.55 -4.06
C PHE A 265 15.98 -8.10 -2.83
N ILE A 266 16.36 -7.23 -1.90
CA ILE A 266 17.01 -7.56 -0.62
C ILE A 266 16.12 -6.97 0.47
N ARG A 267 15.60 -7.79 1.37
CA ARG A 267 14.64 -7.36 2.39
C ARG A 267 14.86 -8.04 3.73
N SER A 268 14.49 -7.34 4.80
CA SER A 268 14.49 -7.86 6.17
C SER A 268 13.56 -7.06 7.09
N SER A 269 13.44 -7.48 8.34
CA SER A 269 12.64 -6.78 9.36
C SER A 269 13.24 -5.45 9.86
N LYS A 270 14.47 -5.12 9.44
CA LYS A 270 15.16 -3.89 9.87
C LYS A 270 16.04 -3.32 8.76
N ARG A 271 16.00 -2.01 8.58
CA ARG A 271 16.80 -1.28 7.59
C ARG A 271 18.29 -1.62 7.70
N SER A 272 18.85 -1.64 8.92
CA SER A 272 20.26 -1.92 9.14
C SER A 272 20.70 -3.31 8.65
N ARG A 273 19.83 -4.33 8.73
CA ARG A 273 20.10 -5.66 8.21
C ARG A 273 20.01 -5.73 6.69
N THR A 274 19.02 -5.02 6.14
CA THR A 274 18.85 -4.89 4.68
C THR A 274 20.08 -4.19 4.09
N GLU A 275 20.53 -3.11 4.70
CA GLU A 275 21.71 -2.35 4.27
C GLU A 275 22.99 -3.17 4.32
N ASP A 276 23.26 -3.91 5.41
CA ASP A 276 24.39 -4.82 5.51
C ASP A 276 24.39 -5.86 4.37
N ALA A 277 23.25 -6.54 4.20
CA ALA A 277 23.11 -7.55 3.14
C ALA A 277 23.24 -6.94 1.74
N SER A 278 22.67 -5.78 1.52
CA SER A 278 22.69 -5.04 0.25
C SER A 278 24.12 -4.63 -0.14
N ASN A 279 24.89 -4.11 0.79
CA ASN A 279 26.30 -3.75 0.58
C ASN A 279 27.16 -4.99 0.22
N ARG A 280 26.90 -6.12 0.87
CA ARG A 280 27.61 -7.38 0.58
C ARG A 280 27.19 -8.01 -0.74
N VAL A 281 25.94 -7.81 -1.21
CA VAL A 281 25.52 -8.15 -2.57
C VAL A 281 26.26 -7.29 -3.60
N ASP A 282 26.45 -5.98 -3.32
CA ASP A 282 27.26 -5.10 -4.16
C ASP A 282 28.72 -5.58 -4.28
N ASP A 283 29.28 -6.10 -3.19
CA ASP A 283 30.64 -6.64 -3.19
C ASP A 283 30.75 -7.95 -3.99
N CYS A 284 29.71 -8.80 -3.97
CA CYS A 284 29.62 -9.96 -4.87
C CYS A 284 29.64 -9.53 -6.34
N ALA A 285 28.90 -8.49 -6.70
CA ALA A 285 28.88 -7.95 -8.07
C ALA A 285 30.26 -7.39 -8.50
N LYS A 286 30.91 -6.61 -7.64
CA LYS A 286 32.25 -6.07 -7.87
C LYS A 286 33.30 -7.20 -8.01
N GLY A 287 33.22 -8.22 -7.13
CA GLY A 287 34.08 -9.41 -7.20
C GLY A 287 33.88 -10.20 -8.51
N ALA A 288 32.64 -10.40 -8.93
CA ALA A 288 32.32 -11.08 -10.20
C ALA A 288 32.85 -10.32 -11.40
N ALA A 289 32.70 -9.00 -11.43
CA ALA A 289 33.24 -8.15 -12.48
C ALA A 289 34.78 -8.23 -12.54
N LEU A 290 35.45 -8.23 -11.39
CA LEU A 290 36.91 -8.40 -11.31
C LEU A 290 37.36 -9.75 -11.85
N MET A 291 36.69 -10.85 -11.46
CA MET A 291 37.01 -12.21 -11.94
C MET A 291 36.88 -12.38 -13.44
N THR A 292 35.93 -11.73 -14.06
CA THR A 292 35.61 -11.86 -15.49
C THR A 292 36.29 -10.79 -16.36
N GLY A 293 36.93 -9.79 -15.74
CA GLY A 293 37.49 -8.64 -16.46
C GLY A 293 36.42 -7.75 -17.10
N THR A 294 35.22 -7.72 -16.54
CA THR A 294 34.10 -6.88 -16.97
C THR A 294 33.98 -5.63 -16.09
N ARG A 295 33.03 -4.73 -16.41
CA ARG A 295 32.63 -3.59 -15.59
C ARG A 295 31.20 -3.81 -15.08
N VAL A 296 30.94 -3.49 -13.83
CA VAL A 296 29.58 -3.47 -13.27
C VAL A 296 29.14 -2.03 -13.00
N GLU A 297 27.87 -1.76 -13.27
CA GLU A 297 27.13 -0.58 -12.85
C GLU A 297 26.01 -1.03 -11.92
N ILE A 298 25.93 -0.41 -10.76
CA ILE A 298 24.93 -0.72 -9.73
C ILE A 298 23.97 0.45 -9.65
N GLU A 299 22.70 0.19 -9.89
CA GLU A 299 21.63 1.17 -9.84
C GLU A 299 20.68 0.83 -8.69
N LEU A 300 20.57 1.72 -7.70
CA LEU A 300 19.53 1.64 -6.69
C LEU A 300 18.22 2.14 -7.31
N VAL A 301 17.23 1.26 -7.41
CA VAL A 301 15.91 1.57 -7.98
C VAL A 301 15.00 2.15 -6.91
N THR A 302 14.93 1.49 -5.75
CA THR A 302 14.20 1.98 -4.57
C THR A 302 14.79 1.41 -3.30
N SER A 303 14.57 2.12 -2.21
CA SER A 303 15.01 1.74 -0.86
C SER A 303 13.99 2.29 0.14
N ASN A 304 13.49 1.44 1.04
CA ASN A 304 12.60 1.87 2.10
C ASN A 304 12.95 1.29 3.46
N GLN A 305 12.52 1.97 4.51
CA GLN A 305 12.59 1.53 5.90
C GLN A 305 11.60 0.39 6.17
N GLU A 306 11.73 -0.30 7.31
CA GLU A 306 10.64 -1.09 7.87
C GLU A 306 9.53 -0.20 8.43
N MET A 307 8.29 -0.72 8.50
CA MET A 307 7.17 0.01 9.10
C MET A 307 7.41 0.26 10.58
N LYS A 308 7.37 1.51 11.00
CA LYS A 308 7.41 1.92 12.39
C LYS A 308 5.98 1.96 12.94
N VAL A 309 5.62 0.97 13.76
CA VAL A 309 4.27 0.86 14.33
C VAL A 309 4.06 1.84 15.49
N ASN A 310 2.82 2.27 15.69
CA ASN A 310 2.45 3.22 16.75
C ASN A 310 1.34 2.65 17.62
N ARG A 311 1.65 2.22 18.86
CA ARG A 311 0.72 1.56 19.75
C ARG A 311 -0.47 2.42 20.15
N PRO A 312 -0.31 3.70 20.57
CA PRO A 312 -1.44 4.56 20.92
C PRO A 312 -2.44 4.75 19.78
N LEU A 313 -1.96 4.93 18.54
CA LEU A 313 -2.83 5.01 17.37
C LEU A 313 -3.52 3.67 17.11
N ALA A 314 -2.79 2.56 17.19
CA ALA A 314 -3.35 1.23 16.98
C ALA A 314 -4.51 0.94 17.96
N GLU A 315 -4.38 1.30 19.24
CA GLU A 315 -5.43 1.14 20.25
C GLU A 315 -6.66 2.01 19.94
N ALA A 316 -6.44 3.28 19.57
CA ALA A 316 -7.53 4.20 19.23
C ALA A 316 -8.34 3.72 18.02
N PHE A 317 -7.65 3.24 16.98
CA PHE A 317 -8.34 2.73 15.78
C PHE A 317 -8.93 1.33 15.98
N TYR A 318 -8.34 0.49 16.85
CA TYR A 318 -8.95 -0.77 17.24
C TYR A 318 -10.28 -0.55 17.97
N GLN A 319 -10.36 0.46 18.86
CA GLN A 319 -11.61 0.85 19.50
C GLN A 319 -12.65 1.27 18.45
N ALA A 320 -12.28 2.09 17.47
CA ALA A 320 -13.17 2.51 16.39
C ALA A 320 -13.67 1.32 15.54
N MET A 321 -12.82 0.33 15.26
CA MET A 321 -13.21 -0.90 14.56
C MET A 321 -14.17 -1.76 15.42
N THR A 322 -13.96 -1.83 16.72
CA THR A 322 -14.84 -2.56 17.67
C THR A 322 -16.23 -1.95 17.74
N GLU A 323 -16.34 -0.63 17.64
CA GLU A 323 -17.60 0.13 17.64
C GLU A 323 -18.30 0.19 16.28
N THR A 324 -17.71 -0.40 15.26
CA THR A 324 -18.27 -0.42 13.90
C THR A 324 -18.76 -1.82 13.56
N SER A 325 -20.02 -1.93 13.12
CA SER A 325 -20.60 -3.21 12.73
C SER A 325 -19.91 -3.76 11.49
N LEU A 326 -19.52 -5.02 11.56
CA LEU A 326 -18.99 -5.74 10.40
C LEU A 326 -20.03 -5.84 9.29
N PRO A 327 -19.61 -5.92 8.02
CA PRO A 327 -20.51 -6.11 6.89
C PRO A 327 -21.31 -7.40 7.00
N GLU A 328 -22.59 -7.33 6.61
CA GLU A 328 -23.42 -8.51 6.42
C GLU A 328 -23.40 -8.95 4.95
N TYR A 329 -23.29 -10.25 4.71
CA TYR A 329 -23.20 -10.80 3.36
C TYR A 329 -24.47 -11.54 2.98
N THR A 330 -24.95 -11.33 1.75
CA THR A 330 -26.13 -12.00 1.21
C THR A 330 -25.82 -13.47 0.87
N LYS A 331 -26.87 -14.25 0.59
CA LYS A 331 -26.70 -15.65 0.16
C LYS A 331 -25.94 -15.74 -1.17
N GLU A 332 -26.17 -14.81 -2.07
CA GLU A 332 -25.52 -14.72 -3.37
C GLU A 332 -24.01 -14.40 -3.20
N GLU A 333 -23.65 -13.52 -2.28
CA GLU A 333 -22.26 -13.21 -1.96
C GLU A 333 -21.54 -14.38 -1.29
N LEU A 334 -22.20 -15.10 -0.39
CA LEU A 334 -21.66 -16.33 0.20
C LEU A 334 -21.46 -17.43 -0.85
N GLN A 335 -22.39 -17.57 -1.81
CA GLN A 335 -22.24 -18.50 -2.91
C GLN A 335 -21.10 -18.09 -3.86
N PHE A 336 -20.95 -16.80 -4.14
CA PHE A 336 -19.82 -16.28 -4.90
C PHE A 336 -18.51 -16.59 -4.15
N ALA A 337 -18.45 -16.35 -2.84
CA ALA A 337 -17.29 -16.62 -2.00
C ALA A 337 -16.88 -18.11 -2.02
N GLU A 338 -17.86 -19.01 -1.89
CA GLU A 338 -17.64 -20.47 -2.02
C GLU A 338 -17.05 -20.83 -3.38
N THR A 339 -17.65 -20.28 -4.44
CA THR A 339 -17.24 -20.60 -5.82
C THR A 339 -15.84 -20.09 -6.12
N ILE A 340 -15.54 -18.81 -5.84
CA ILE A 340 -14.22 -18.21 -6.13
C ILE A 340 -13.12 -18.87 -5.32
N THR A 341 -13.39 -19.22 -4.06
CA THR A 341 -12.44 -19.92 -3.19
C THR A 341 -12.08 -21.28 -3.78
N LYS A 342 -13.08 -22.03 -4.26
CA LYS A 342 -12.88 -23.33 -4.92
C LYS A 342 -12.13 -23.20 -6.24
N GLU A 343 -12.54 -22.27 -7.12
CA GLU A 343 -11.91 -22.06 -8.43
C GLU A 343 -10.45 -21.56 -8.30
N ALA A 344 -10.15 -20.79 -7.26
CA ALA A 344 -8.80 -20.35 -6.95
C ALA A 344 -7.94 -21.41 -6.23
N GLY A 345 -8.51 -22.57 -5.91
CA GLY A 345 -7.79 -23.66 -5.21
C GLY A 345 -7.44 -23.33 -3.76
N LEU A 346 -8.17 -22.40 -3.13
CA LEU A 346 -7.93 -22.00 -1.76
C LEU A 346 -8.58 -22.96 -0.77
N ILE A 347 -7.94 -23.15 0.39
CA ILE A 347 -8.48 -23.94 1.49
C ILE A 347 -9.30 -23.00 2.39
N ASN A 348 -10.57 -23.31 2.57
CA ASN A 348 -11.48 -22.55 3.42
C ASN A 348 -12.36 -23.48 4.25
N ASP A 349 -12.66 -23.09 5.48
CA ASP A 349 -13.50 -23.83 6.45
C ASP A 349 -14.97 -23.42 6.41
N GLY A 350 -15.38 -22.63 5.43
CA GLY A 350 -16.72 -22.05 5.29
C GLY A 350 -16.86 -20.67 5.96
N ASN A 351 -15.85 -20.18 6.64
CA ASN A 351 -15.80 -18.81 7.19
C ASN A 351 -15.01 -17.90 6.24
N TYR A 352 -15.71 -17.32 5.28
CA TYR A 352 -15.07 -16.59 4.17
C TYR A 352 -14.54 -15.20 4.55
N PHE A 353 -15.07 -14.54 5.58
CA PHE A 353 -14.75 -13.12 5.85
C PHE A 353 -14.22 -12.85 7.25
N GLY A 354 -14.37 -13.79 8.17
CA GLY A 354 -13.90 -13.65 9.55
C GLY A 354 -14.60 -12.53 10.35
N GLY A 355 -14.17 -12.38 11.60
CA GLY A 355 -14.55 -11.28 12.50
C GLY A 355 -13.45 -10.20 12.54
N LEU A 356 -13.58 -9.27 13.50
CA LEU A 356 -12.49 -8.39 13.88
C LEU A 356 -11.46 -9.21 14.68
N GLU A 357 -10.22 -9.26 14.19
CA GLU A 357 -9.12 -9.91 14.91
C GLU A 357 -8.66 -9.05 16.09
N PRO A 358 -8.24 -9.67 17.22
CA PRO A 358 -7.69 -8.93 18.34
C PRO A 358 -6.47 -8.10 17.94
N LEU A 359 -6.27 -6.96 18.61
CA LEU A 359 -5.03 -6.19 18.45
C LEU A 359 -3.88 -6.99 19.11
N GLU A 360 -2.84 -7.22 18.34
CA GLU A 360 -1.64 -7.92 18.81
C GLU A 360 -0.95 -7.17 19.95
N ASP A 361 -0.43 -7.91 20.95
CA ASP A 361 0.33 -7.34 22.06
C ASP A 361 1.70 -6.82 21.64
N GLN A 362 2.31 -7.48 20.65
CA GLN A 362 3.62 -7.14 20.09
C GLN A 362 3.53 -7.04 18.56
N PRO A 363 4.38 -6.21 17.94
CA PRO A 363 4.42 -6.13 16.48
C PRO A 363 4.75 -7.48 15.84
N VAL A 364 4.05 -7.84 14.77
CA VAL A 364 4.24 -9.08 14.02
C VAL A 364 4.98 -8.79 12.72
N LEU A 365 5.97 -9.61 12.37
CA LEU A 365 6.67 -9.48 11.11
C LEU A 365 5.78 -9.94 9.96
N LEU A 366 5.49 -9.04 9.03
CA LEU A 366 4.83 -9.32 7.77
C LEU A 366 5.86 -9.29 6.63
N ALA A 367 6.02 -10.42 5.94
CA ALA A 367 7.10 -10.61 4.94
C ALA A 367 6.82 -9.93 3.58
N ILE A 368 6.26 -8.73 3.61
CA ILE A 368 6.01 -7.85 2.46
C ILE A 368 6.50 -6.43 2.78
N GLY A 369 6.61 -5.57 1.77
CA GLY A 369 7.02 -4.18 1.92
C GLY A 369 5.93 -3.22 1.45
N THR A 370 5.97 -1.99 1.92
CA THR A 370 5.16 -0.86 1.45
C THR A 370 5.93 0.44 1.61
N ASP A 371 5.67 1.42 0.78
CA ASP A 371 6.28 2.75 0.91
C ASP A 371 5.59 3.63 1.98
N VAL A 372 4.48 3.17 2.59
CA VAL A 372 3.91 3.75 3.83
C VAL A 372 4.92 3.71 4.98
N SER A 373 5.85 2.74 4.94
CA SER A 373 6.92 2.64 5.93
C SER A 373 7.74 3.92 6.04
N GLU A 374 8.06 4.60 4.92
CA GLU A 374 8.79 5.87 4.96
C GLU A 374 8.01 6.97 5.69
N VAL A 375 6.71 7.06 5.44
CA VAL A 375 5.82 8.01 6.16
C VAL A 375 5.81 7.71 7.65
N SER A 376 5.84 6.42 8.04
CA SER A 376 5.82 5.98 9.43
C SER A 376 7.08 6.36 10.22
N HIS A 377 8.18 6.71 9.57
CA HIS A 377 9.39 7.25 10.20
C HIS A 377 9.34 8.77 10.37
N THR A 378 8.54 9.45 9.57
CA THR A 378 8.37 10.91 9.64
C THR A 378 7.28 11.31 10.62
N VAL A 379 6.16 10.56 10.67
CA VAL A 379 4.98 10.90 11.46
C VAL A 379 4.33 9.65 12.06
N PRO A 380 3.73 9.72 13.28
CA PRO A 380 2.95 8.60 13.81
C PRO A 380 1.92 8.13 12.80
N THR A 381 2.00 6.87 12.39
CA THR A 381 1.18 6.29 11.32
C THR A 381 0.41 5.08 11.82
N VAL A 382 -0.84 4.95 11.38
CA VAL A 382 -1.67 3.77 11.61
C VAL A 382 -2.16 3.21 10.27
N MET A 383 -2.17 1.88 10.17
CA MET A 383 -2.72 1.15 9.04
C MET A 383 -3.78 0.17 9.53
N LEU A 384 -4.94 0.16 8.87
CA LEU A 384 -5.99 -0.82 9.10
C LEU A 384 -5.98 -1.87 7.97
N SER A 385 -6.59 -3.01 8.24
CA SER A 385 -6.95 -3.97 7.19
C SER A 385 -8.44 -4.28 7.26
N ALA A 386 -9.06 -4.45 6.12
CA ALA A 386 -10.45 -4.88 6.02
C ALA A 386 -10.57 -6.05 5.05
N ALA A 387 -11.50 -6.96 5.36
CA ALA A 387 -11.83 -8.07 4.49
C ALA A 387 -12.56 -7.56 3.25
N THR A 388 -11.81 -7.40 2.16
CA THR A 388 -12.30 -7.08 0.82
C THR A 388 -12.30 -8.30 -0.10
N MET A 389 -11.76 -9.40 0.40
CA MET A 389 -11.66 -10.68 -0.29
C MET A 389 -11.82 -11.82 0.70
N CYS A 390 -12.12 -13.01 0.17
CA CYS A 390 -12.29 -14.21 0.96
C CYS A 390 -11.00 -14.61 1.66
N LYS A 391 -11.12 -15.14 2.87
CA LYS A 391 -10.01 -15.62 3.69
C LYS A 391 -9.13 -16.61 2.92
N GLY A 392 -7.83 -16.37 2.95
CA GLY A 392 -6.83 -17.14 2.23
C GLY A 392 -6.60 -16.69 0.78
N THR A 393 -7.30 -15.66 0.29
CA THR A 393 -7.01 -15.07 -1.03
C THR A 393 -5.64 -14.39 -1.02
N PRO A 394 -4.68 -14.81 -1.88
CA PRO A 394 -3.40 -14.15 -1.95
C PRO A 394 -3.51 -12.83 -2.72
N LEU A 395 -2.77 -11.82 -2.29
CA LEU A 395 -2.58 -10.60 -3.07
C LEU A 395 -1.83 -10.92 -4.38
N HIS A 396 -1.93 -10.03 -5.37
CA HIS A 396 -1.35 -10.20 -6.71
C HIS A 396 -1.84 -11.47 -7.42
N HIS A 397 -3.06 -11.87 -7.13
CA HIS A 397 -3.71 -13.04 -7.72
C HIS A 397 -5.00 -12.63 -8.42
N TRP A 398 -5.40 -13.38 -9.45
CA TRP A 398 -6.62 -13.09 -10.20
C TRP A 398 -7.87 -13.03 -9.32
N SER A 399 -7.94 -13.88 -8.29
CA SER A 399 -9.10 -13.91 -7.38
C SER A 399 -9.17 -12.67 -6.49
N ALA A 400 -8.04 -12.05 -6.14
CA ALA A 400 -8.02 -10.75 -5.46
C ALA A 400 -8.52 -9.65 -6.40
N ALA A 401 -8.00 -9.62 -7.64
CA ALA A 401 -8.45 -8.66 -8.65
C ALA A 401 -9.95 -8.77 -8.93
N ALA A 402 -10.48 -9.98 -9.08
CA ALA A 402 -11.92 -10.20 -9.27
C ALA A 402 -12.75 -9.61 -8.11
N GLN A 403 -12.35 -9.88 -6.86
CA GLN A 403 -13.07 -9.45 -5.67
C GLN A 403 -12.99 -7.94 -5.43
N SER A 404 -11.93 -7.27 -5.91
CA SER A 404 -11.81 -5.81 -5.85
C SER A 404 -12.86 -5.06 -6.69
N GLY A 405 -13.48 -5.73 -7.68
CA GLY A 405 -14.61 -5.21 -8.46
C GLY A 405 -15.98 -5.73 -8.02
N MET A 406 -16.07 -6.49 -6.91
CA MET A 406 -17.32 -7.11 -6.45
C MET A 406 -17.85 -6.44 -5.17
N SER A 407 -19.15 -6.68 -4.88
CA SER A 407 -19.80 -6.16 -3.67
C SER A 407 -19.10 -6.56 -2.37
N ILE A 408 -18.40 -7.70 -2.35
CA ILE A 408 -17.56 -8.13 -1.22
C ILE A 408 -16.46 -7.11 -0.94
N GLY A 409 -15.71 -6.71 -1.97
CA GLY A 409 -14.69 -5.67 -1.87
C GLY A 409 -15.27 -4.33 -1.46
N GLN A 410 -16.37 -3.93 -2.09
CA GLN A 410 -17.08 -2.67 -1.81
C GLN A 410 -17.57 -2.60 -0.35
N LYS A 411 -18.07 -3.69 0.22
CA LYS A 411 -18.50 -3.75 1.63
C LYS A 411 -17.33 -3.58 2.60
N GLY A 412 -16.20 -4.22 2.34
CA GLY A 412 -14.98 -4.02 3.12
C GLY A 412 -14.47 -2.58 3.04
N MET A 413 -14.52 -1.97 1.85
CA MET A 413 -14.20 -0.55 1.62
C MET A 413 -15.07 0.39 2.46
N LEU A 414 -16.39 0.20 2.45
CA LEU A 414 -17.33 1.03 3.21
C LEU A 414 -17.13 0.87 4.73
N TYR A 415 -16.92 -0.36 5.19
CA TYR A 415 -16.62 -0.65 6.59
C TYR A 415 -15.37 0.08 7.07
N VAL A 416 -14.27 -0.03 6.35
CA VAL A 416 -13.01 0.59 6.77
C VAL A 416 -13.04 2.12 6.64
N ALA A 417 -13.77 2.67 5.67
CA ALA A 417 -13.97 4.11 5.56
C ALA A 417 -14.67 4.67 6.83
N GLU A 418 -15.67 3.95 7.34
CA GLU A 418 -16.34 4.28 8.60
C GLU A 418 -15.37 4.17 9.79
N CYS A 419 -14.58 3.09 9.88
CA CYS A 419 -13.60 2.89 10.94
C CYS A 419 -12.53 3.99 10.96
N MET A 420 -11.97 4.34 9.79
CA MET A 420 -10.98 5.41 9.67
C MET A 420 -11.55 6.77 10.08
N ALA A 421 -12.76 7.09 9.65
CA ALA A 421 -13.41 8.36 10.01
C ALA A 421 -13.69 8.47 11.52
N LYS A 422 -14.14 7.39 12.17
CA LYS A 422 -14.36 7.33 13.62
C LYS A 422 -13.05 7.44 14.39
N GLY A 423 -12.04 6.67 14.02
CA GLY A 423 -10.71 6.72 14.65
C GLY A 423 -10.09 8.11 14.55
N ALA A 424 -10.12 8.71 13.35
CA ALA A 424 -9.62 10.06 13.11
C ALA A 424 -10.37 11.13 13.92
N LEU A 425 -11.70 11.00 14.04
CA LEU A 425 -12.48 11.91 14.88
C LEU A 425 -12.07 11.84 16.35
N GLY A 426 -11.77 10.62 16.86
CA GLY A 426 -11.24 10.44 18.21
C GLY A 426 -9.94 11.21 18.47
N LEU A 427 -9.09 11.36 17.45
CA LEU A 427 -7.86 12.14 17.54
C LEU A 427 -8.12 13.66 17.64
N PHE A 428 -9.21 14.16 17.03
CA PHE A 428 -9.64 15.56 17.18
C PHE A 428 -10.32 15.80 18.53
N GLU A 429 -11.05 14.82 19.06
CA GLU A 429 -11.80 14.93 20.31
C GLU A 429 -10.91 14.73 21.56
N ASP A 430 -9.86 13.88 21.48
CA ASP A 430 -8.88 13.67 22.57
C ASP A 430 -7.43 13.87 22.11
N PRO A 431 -6.90 15.09 22.26
CA PRO A 431 -5.51 15.43 21.89
C PRO A 431 -4.44 14.65 22.67
N LYS A 432 -4.80 13.93 23.75
CA LYS A 432 -3.83 13.11 24.50
C LYS A 432 -3.34 11.94 23.67
N ILE A 433 -4.22 11.36 22.85
CA ILE A 433 -3.85 10.24 21.97
C ILE A 433 -2.69 10.64 21.04
N LEU A 434 -2.79 11.80 20.40
CA LEU A 434 -1.71 12.32 19.53
C LEU A 434 -0.43 12.59 20.31
N LYS A 435 -0.53 13.14 21.53
CA LYS A 435 0.64 13.36 22.37
C LYS A 435 1.35 12.06 22.74
N GLU A 436 0.60 11.04 23.08
CA GLU A 436 1.12 9.70 23.38
C GLU A 436 1.68 9.03 22.12
N ALA A 437 1.02 9.20 20.97
CA ALA A 437 1.49 8.71 19.68
C ALA A 437 2.85 9.31 19.30
N TRP A 438 3.02 10.61 19.47
CA TRP A 438 4.32 11.28 19.22
C TRP A 438 5.40 10.86 20.22
N ARG A 439 5.05 10.64 21.49
CA ARG A 439 6.01 10.11 22.47
C ARG A 439 6.48 8.71 22.06
N ALA A 440 5.56 7.80 21.73
CA ALA A 440 5.91 6.45 21.27
C ALA A 440 6.66 6.46 19.92
N HIS A 441 6.44 7.49 19.09
CA HIS A 441 7.15 7.66 17.84
C HIS A 441 8.62 8.08 18.03
N GLN A 442 8.93 8.78 19.11
CA GLN A 442 10.31 9.24 19.43
C GLN A 442 11.15 8.19 20.17
N GLU A 443 10.51 7.17 20.75
CA GLU A 443 11.17 6.01 21.36
C GLU A 443 11.67 5.01 20.29
#